data_5dc39057a18431d16b0d462e4850d241
#
_entry.id   5dc39057a18431d16b0d462e4850d241
#
_cell.length_a   1.000
_cell.length_b   1.000
_cell.length_c   1.000
_cell.angle_alpha   90.00
_cell.angle_beta   90.00
_cell.angle_gamma   90.00
#
_symmetry.space_group_name_H-M   'P 1'
#
loop_
_entity.id
_entity.type
_entity.pdbx_description
1 polymer ?
#
loop_
_entity_poly.entity_id
_entity_poly.type
_entity_poly.pdbx_seq_one_letter_code
_entity_poly.pdbx_strand_id
1 'polypeptide(L)'
;MSSPAPAPMPSVVPGQRLMHPQAANDLLMYRLNRLLAVAGSLVVRLCEGGYGITRREWGLVMMLAQHPGMPPAELARRLGLDRSRTSRAVTSLLSKKLISRESMPGDRRQAVLSLTPTGLAVHDALLPQVKALNQELLAGLAPDAVQALDIALHHMQQRAESLVSTRTDVPRTYRLRGGRHHDAA
;
A
#
# COMPACT_ATOMS: atom_id res chain seq x y z
N MET A 1 3.82 45.55 8.39
CA MET A 1 2.99 44.72 9.26
C MET A 1 3.69 43.38 9.40
N SER A 2 4.43 43.19 10.49
CA SER A 2 5.20 41.95 10.73
C SER A 2 4.25 40.87 11.20
N SER A 3 4.26 39.72 10.51
CA SER A 3 3.51 38.52 10.90
C SER A 3 4.07 37.99 12.24
N PRO A 4 3.24 37.63 13.21
CA PRO A 4 3.71 37.12 14.48
C PRO A 4 4.43 35.78 14.28
N ALA A 5 5.56 35.60 14.94
CA ALA A 5 6.32 34.35 14.94
C ALA A 5 5.44 33.20 15.47
N PRO A 6 5.51 31.99 14.89
CA PRO A 6 4.75 30.84 15.38
C PRO A 6 5.15 30.53 16.83
N ALA A 7 4.15 30.34 17.69
CA ALA A 7 4.35 29.98 19.09
C ALA A 7 5.21 28.71 19.23
N PRO A 8 6.11 28.64 20.23
CA PRO A 8 6.95 27.47 20.45
C PRO A 8 6.07 26.25 20.71
N MET A 9 6.32 25.18 19.96
CA MET A 9 5.63 23.90 20.16
C MET A 9 5.95 23.37 21.56
N PRO A 10 4.95 22.95 22.33
CA PRO A 10 5.17 22.38 23.67
C PRO A 10 6.12 21.18 23.54
N SER A 11 7.11 21.11 24.45
CA SER A 11 8.05 20.01 24.57
C SER A 11 7.33 18.74 25.00
N VAL A 12 6.85 17.97 24.02
CA VAL A 12 6.14 16.71 24.28
C VAL A 12 7.15 15.58 24.23
N VAL A 13 7.14 14.76 25.28
CA VAL A 13 7.95 13.53 25.35
C VAL A 13 7.65 12.66 24.11
N PRO A 14 8.69 12.18 23.40
CA PRO A 14 8.51 11.32 22.23
C PRO A 14 7.60 10.12 22.55
N GLY A 15 6.65 9.83 21.67
CA GLY A 15 5.68 8.73 21.86
C GLY A 15 4.41 9.09 22.64
N GLN A 16 4.42 10.07 23.49
CA GLN A 16 3.28 10.43 24.35
C GLN A 16 2.03 10.80 23.54
N ARG A 17 2.19 11.51 22.44
CA ARG A 17 1.07 11.89 21.53
C ARG A 17 0.40 10.70 20.85
N LEU A 18 1.16 9.66 20.50
CA LEU A 18 0.60 8.47 19.87
C LEU A 18 -0.23 7.63 20.85
N MET A 19 0.19 7.59 22.13
CA MET A 19 -0.52 6.83 23.17
C MET A 19 -1.73 7.59 23.72
N HIS A 20 -1.64 8.92 23.75
CA HIS A 20 -2.68 9.80 24.30
C HIS A 20 -3.02 10.92 23.30
N PRO A 21 -3.63 10.58 22.15
CA PRO A 21 -3.91 11.55 21.09
C PRO A 21 -4.94 12.58 21.57
N GLN A 22 -4.63 13.86 21.38
CA GLN A 22 -5.51 15.00 21.69
C GLN A 22 -6.06 15.65 20.41
N ALA A 23 -5.44 15.39 19.26
CA ALA A 23 -5.83 15.95 17.97
C ALA A 23 -5.69 14.93 16.86
N ALA A 24 -6.30 15.22 15.70
CA ALA A 24 -6.20 14.34 14.52
C ALA A 24 -4.75 14.05 14.13
N ASN A 25 -3.86 15.05 14.23
CA ASN A 25 -2.43 14.90 13.93
C ASN A 25 -1.67 13.98 14.92
N ASP A 26 -2.28 13.59 16.03
CA ASP A 26 -1.70 12.65 16.99
C ASP A 26 -2.11 11.20 16.66
N LEU A 27 -3.19 11.01 15.89
CA LEU A 27 -3.67 9.69 15.49
C LEU A 27 -2.69 9.03 14.50
N LEU A 28 -2.23 7.81 14.84
CA LEU A 28 -1.27 7.06 14.02
C LEU A 28 -1.71 6.94 12.56
N MET A 29 -2.93 6.48 12.32
CA MET A 29 -3.44 6.26 10.95
C MET A 29 -3.54 7.56 10.15
N TYR A 30 -3.85 8.68 10.78
CA TYR A 30 -3.85 9.99 10.14
C TYR A 30 -2.44 10.41 9.72
N ARG A 31 -1.45 10.22 10.60
CA ARG A 31 -0.04 10.52 10.31
C ARG A 31 0.51 9.66 9.17
N LEU A 32 0.23 8.36 9.20
CA LEU A 32 0.63 7.44 8.13
C LEU A 32 -0.02 7.79 6.79
N ASN A 33 -1.32 8.13 6.80
CA ASN A 33 -2.02 8.58 5.59
C ASN A 33 -1.41 9.87 5.02
N ARG A 34 -1.08 10.83 5.87
CA ARG A 34 -0.46 12.09 5.44
C ARG A 34 0.94 11.85 4.87
N LEU A 35 1.75 11.04 5.53
CA LEU A 35 3.07 10.64 5.02
C LEU A 35 2.94 9.96 3.66
N LEU A 36 2.02 9.00 3.53
CA LEU A 36 1.76 8.28 2.30
C LEU A 36 1.25 9.19 1.18
N ALA A 37 0.44 10.20 1.49
CA ALA A 37 -0.04 11.17 0.50
C ALA A 37 1.11 12.00 -0.07
N VAL A 38 2.02 12.47 0.77
CA VAL A 38 3.14 13.32 0.34
C VAL A 38 4.24 12.47 -0.32
N ALA A 39 4.86 11.55 0.40
CA ALA A 39 5.97 10.75 -0.12
C ALA A 39 5.51 9.79 -1.24
N GLY A 40 4.31 9.23 -1.14
CA GLY A 40 3.73 8.37 -2.16
C GLY A 40 3.45 9.07 -3.48
N SER A 41 3.31 10.41 -3.50
CA SER A 41 3.15 11.18 -4.74
C SER A 41 4.37 11.08 -5.66
N LEU A 42 5.58 10.95 -5.10
CA LEU A 42 6.80 10.73 -5.87
C LEU A 42 6.77 9.37 -6.59
N VAL A 43 6.34 8.34 -5.89
CA VAL A 43 6.16 6.99 -6.50
C VAL A 43 5.08 7.02 -7.59
N VAL A 44 3.98 7.77 -7.38
CA VAL A 44 2.94 7.96 -8.42
C VAL A 44 3.56 8.60 -9.67
N ARG A 45 4.34 9.67 -9.51
CA ARG A 45 5.00 10.35 -10.64
C ARG A 45 5.97 9.46 -11.39
N LEU A 46 6.77 8.64 -10.69
CA LEU A 46 7.62 7.64 -11.31
C LEU A 46 6.80 6.61 -12.09
N CYS A 47 5.79 6.02 -11.47
CA CYS A 47 4.97 4.99 -12.09
C CYS A 47 4.23 5.51 -13.33
N GLU A 48 3.51 6.62 -13.20
CA GLU A 48 2.63 7.14 -14.25
C GLU A 48 3.41 7.90 -15.32
N GLY A 49 4.34 8.77 -14.91
CA GLY A 49 5.13 9.58 -15.85
C GLY A 49 6.25 8.80 -16.55
N GLY A 50 6.89 7.86 -15.86
CA GLY A 50 8.01 7.09 -16.42
C GLY A 50 7.59 5.81 -17.14
N TYR A 51 6.56 5.13 -16.65
CA TYR A 51 6.23 3.76 -17.08
C TYR A 51 4.76 3.55 -17.48
N GLY A 52 3.93 4.56 -17.39
CA GLY A 52 2.51 4.49 -17.78
C GLY A 52 1.69 3.49 -16.96
N ILE A 53 2.11 3.18 -15.72
CA ILE A 53 1.41 2.31 -14.79
C ILE A 53 1.03 3.08 -13.53
N THR A 54 -0.11 2.75 -12.93
CA THR A 54 -0.50 3.35 -11.66
C THR A 54 0.33 2.77 -10.50
N ARG A 55 0.42 3.49 -9.37
CA ARG A 55 1.04 2.97 -8.15
C ARG A 55 0.42 1.64 -7.69
N ARG A 56 -0.87 1.43 -7.95
CA ARG A 56 -1.54 0.16 -7.63
C ARG A 56 -1.05 -0.96 -8.53
N GLU A 57 -0.93 -0.71 -9.83
CA GLU A 57 -0.37 -1.67 -10.78
C GLU A 57 1.07 -2.01 -10.44
N TRP A 58 1.85 -1.02 -10.00
CA TRP A 58 3.21 -1.24 -9.48
C TRP A 58 3.22 -2.22 -8.30
N GLY A 59 2.28 -2.08 -7.34
CA GLY A 59 2.14 -3.04 -6.24
C GLY A 59 1.91 -4.48 -6.73
N LEU A 60 1.08 -4.66 -7.77
CA LEU A 60 0.87 -5.98 -8.38
C LEU A 60 2.15 -6.49 -9.07
N VAL A 61 2.85 -5.64 -9.81
CA VAL A 61 4.10 -5.99 -10.48
C VAL A 61 5.15 -6.45 -9.47
N MET A 62 5.36 -5.70 -8.38
CA MET A 62 6.30 -6.10 -7.31
C MET A 62 5.94 -7.45 -6.68
N MET A 63 4.65 -7.67 -6.41
CA MET A 63 4.20 -8.92 -5.80
C MET A 63 4.40 -10.12 -6.74
N LEU A 64 4.10 -9.95 -8.03
CA LEU A 64 4.27 -11.00 -9.04
C LEU A 64 5.74 -11.27 -9.39
N ALA A 65 6.63 -10.30 -9.23
CA ALA A 65 8.07 -10.51 -9.36
C ALA A 65 8.62 -11.44 -8.26
N GLN A 66 8.09 -11.32 -7.04
CA GLN A 66 8.48 -12.16 -5.92
C GLN A 66 7.76 -13.52 -5.89
N HIS A 67 6.55 -13.57 -6.41
CA HIS A 67 5.68 -14.75 -6.36
C HIS A 67 5.00 -14.97 -7.71
N PRO A 68 5.72 -15.54 -8.70
CA PRO A 68 5.12 -15.88 -9.99
C PRO A 68 4.01 -16.93 -9.85
N GLY A 69 3.03 -16.92 -10.74
CA GLY A 69 1.96 -17.91 -10.74
C GLY A 69 0.92 -17.71 -9.62
N MET A 70 0.73 -16.46 -9.14
CA MET A 70 -0.19 -16.17 -8.04
C MET A 70 -1.63 -16.02 -8.54
N PRO A 71 -2.63 -16.64 -7.87
CA PRO A 71 -4.04 -16.40 -8.14
C PRO A 71 -4.45 -14.94 -7.85
N PRO A 72 -5.38 -14.34 -8.63
CA PRO A 72 -5.84 -12.97 -8.40
C PRO A 72 -6.42 -12.72 -6.99
N ALA A 73 -7.08 -13.71 -6.40
CA ALA A 73 -7.65 -13.61 -5.04
C ALA A 73 -6.56 -13.49 -3.97
N GLU A 74 -5.48 -14.27 -4.11
CA GLU A 74 -4.33 -14.22 -3.21
C GLU A 74 -3.59 -12.89 -3.36
N LEU A 75 -3.42 -12.40 -4.59
CA LEU A 75 -2.82 -11.11 -4.88
C LEU A 75 -3.61 -9.97 -4.22
N ALA A 76 -4.95 -9.99 -4.32
CA ALA A 76 -5.81 -9.03 -3.65
C ALA A 76 -5.63 -9.04 -2.12
N ARG A 77 -5.60 -10.24 -1.53
CA ARG A 77 -5.43 -10.43 -0.09
C ARG A 77 -4.09 -9.87 0.41
N ARG A 78 -3.00 -10.21 -0.26
CA ARG A 78 -1.64 -9.76 0.12
C ARG A 78 -1.47 -8.25 -0.01
N LEU A 79 -2.11 -7.63 -1.00
CA LEU A 79 -2.03 -6.19 -1.21
C LEU A 79 -3.09 -5.39 -0.43
N GLY A 80 -3.96 -6.05 0.34
CA GLY A 80 -5.04 -5.38 1.06
C GLY A 80 -6.03 -4.66 0.14
N LEU A 81 -6.19 -5.15 -1.10
CA LEU A 81 -7.07 -4.57 -2.10
C LEU A 81 -8.42 -5.29 -2.16
N ASP A 82 -9.48 -4.55 -2.42
CA ASP A 82 -10.77 -5.17 -2.75
C ASP A 82 -10.74 -5.84 -4.14
N ARG A 83 -11.66 -6.80 -4.33
CA ARG A 83 -11.76 -7.59 -5.57
C ARG A 83 -11.94 -6.73 -6.82
N SER A 84 -12.74 -5.66 -6.74
CA SER A 84 -13.02 -4.78 -7.88
C SER A 84 -11.77 -3.99 -8.31
N ARG A 85 -11.03 -3.45 -7.33
CA ARG A 85 -9.79 -2.72 -7.59
C ARG A 85 -8.69 -3.61 -8.14
N THR A 86 -8.56 -4.83 -7.61
CA THR A 86 -7.62 -5.84 -8.12
C THR A 86 -7.97 -6.24 -9.55
N SER A 87 -9.24 -6.55 -9.83
CA SER A 87 -9.69 -6.94 -11.17
C SER A 87 -9.38 -5.85 -12.20
N ARG A 88 -9.65 -4.58 -11.89
CA ARG A 88 -9.33 -3.45 -12.79
C ARG A 88 -7.84 -3.32 -13.05
N ALA A 89 -7.01 -3.42 -12.02
CA ALA A 89 -5.55 -3.35 -12.17
C ALA A 89 -5.01 -4.53 -12.99
N VAL A 90 -5.51 -5.75 -12.75
CA VAL A 90 -5.16 -6.94 -13.53
C VAL A 90 -5.55 -6.77 -15.00
N THR A 91 -6.78 -6.31 -15.29
CA THR A 91 -7.23 -6.07 -16.67
C THR A 91 -6.33 -5.04 -17.37
N SER A 92 -5.99 -3.97 -16.69
CA SER A 92 -5.09 -2.94 -17.23
C SER A 92 -3.68 -3.47 -17.49
N LEU A 93 -3.10 -4.25 -16.57
CA LEU A 93 -1.77 -4.85 -16.77
C LEU A 93 -1.76 -5.89 -17.89
N LEU A 94 -2.84 -6.66 -18.07
CA LEU A 94 -3.02 -7.58 -19.20
C LEU A 94 -3.08 -6.81 -20.52
N SER A 95 -3.84 -5.72 -20.61
CA SER A 95 -3.94 -4.90 -21.81
C SER A 95 -2.60 -4.25 -22.19
N LYS A 96 -1.79 -3.90 -21.18
CA LYS A 96 -0.42 -3.39 -21.36
C LYS A 96 0.60 -4.50 -21.64
N LYS A 97 0.19 -5.76 -21.65
CA LYS A 97 1.04 -6.95 -21.85
C LYS A 97 2.18 -7.07 -20.82
N LEU A 98 1.99 -6.53 -19.62
CA LEU A 98 2.97 -6.60 -18.53
C LEU A 98 2.83 -7.85 -17.69
N ILE A 99 1.65 -8.48 -17.69
CA ILE A 99 1.39 -9.76 -17.07
C ILE A 99 0.74 -10.73 -18.04
N SER A 100 0.93 -12.02 -17.81
CA SER A 100 0.18 -13.12 -18.45
C SER A 100 -0.83 -13.69 -17.48
N ARG A 101 -1.86 -14.34 -18.03
CA ARG A 101 -2.85 -15.10 -17.30
C ARG A 101 -2.93 -16.50 -17.88
N GLU A 102 -2.67 -17.49 -17.06
CA GLU A 102 -2.67 -18.88 -17.44
C GLU A 102 -3.64 -19.68 -16.59
N SER A 103 -4.19 -20.76 -17.12
CA SER A 103 -4.98 -21.71 -16.34
C SER A 103 -4.04 -22.59 -15.54
N MET A 104 -4.40 -22.91 -14.31
CA MET A 104 -3.63 -23.82 -13.47
C MET A 104 -3.62 -25.23 -14.08
N PRO A 105 -2.45 -25.91 -14.16
CA PRO A 105 -2.43 -27.31 -14.59
C PRO A 105 -3.36 -28.16 -13.70
N GLY A 106 -4.33 -28.84 -14.31
CA GLY A 106 -5.30 -29.68 -13.60
C GLY A 106 -6.57 -28.97 -13.12
N ASP A 107 -6.61 -27.64 -13.06
CA ASP A 107 -7.84 -26.89 -12.76
C ASP A 107 -8.01 -25.65 -13.63
N ARG A 108 -8.75 -25.82 -14.73
CA ARG A 108 -9.05 -24.73 -15.68
C ARG A 108 -9.89 -23.59 -15.11
N ARG A 109 -10.46 -23.77 -13.89
CA ARG A 109 -11.27 -22.75 -13.23
C ARG A 109 -10.41 -21.76 -12.45
N GLN A 110 -9.17 -22.16 -12.11
CA GLN A 110 -8.23 -21.29 -11.43
C GLN A 110 -7.24 -20.70 -12.42
N ALA A 111 -7.20 -19.37 -12.46
CA ALA A 111 -6.22 -18.63 -13.24
C ALA A 111 -5.10 -18.14 -12.34
N VAL A 112 -3.89 -18.20 -12.83
CA VAL A 112 -2.69 -17.65 -12.21
C VAL A 112 -2.11 -16.52 -13.05
N LEU A 113 -1.44 -15.59 -12.39
CA LEU A 113 -0.84 -14.41 -13.00
C LEU A 113 0.67 -14.47 -12.83
N SER A 114 1.39 -14.12 -13.89
CA SER A 114 2.85 -14.00 -13.90
C SER A 114 3.27 -12.75 -14.66
N LEU A 115 4.45 -12.21 -14.36
CA LEU A 115 5.02 -11.15 -15.19
C LEU A 115 5.41 -11.73 -16.56
N THR A 116 5.20 -10.93 -17.59
CA THR A 116 5.83 -11.15 -18.90
C THR A 116 7.28 -10.66 -18.87
N PRO A 117 8.13 -10.98 -19.88
CA PRO A 117 9.45 -10.37 -20.01
C PRO A 117 9.40 -8.83 -20.00
N THR A 118 8.39 -8.23 -20.63
CA THR A 118 8.17 -6.78 -20.61
C THR A 118 7.81 -6.29 -19.21
N GLY A 119 6.96 -7.03 -18.49
CA GLY A 119 6.61 -6.69 -17.09
C GLY A 119 7.81 -6.79 -16.15
N LEU A 120 8.67 -7.78 -16.35
CA LEU A 120 9.92 -7.92 -15.60
C LEU A 120 10.88 -6.76 -15.90
N ALA A 121 11.02 -6.36 -17.16
CA ALA A 121 11.84 -5.21 -17.52
C ALA A 121 11.35 -3.90 -16.86
N VAL A 122 10.03 -3.69 -16.80
CA VAL A 122 9.45 -2.55 -16.05
C VAL A 122 9.76 -2.65 -14.55
N HIS A 123 9.62 -3.83 -13.95
CA HIS A 123 9.98 -4.07 -12.55
C HIS A 123 11.44 -3.70 -12.27
N ASP A 124 12.36 -4.23 -13.09
CA ASP A 124 13.81 -4.07 -12.88
C ASP A 124 14.28 -2.63 -13.12
N ALA A 125 13.61 -1.88 -13.99
CA ALA A 125 13.90 -0.48 -14.22
C ALA A 125 13.33 0.46 -13.14
N LEU A 126 12.15 0.15 -12.60
CA LEU A 126 11.46 1.02 -11.63
C LEU A 126 11.90 0.75 -10.19
N LEU A 127 12.20 -0.50 -9.83
CA LEU A 127 12.55 -0.89 -8.46
C LEU A 127 13.74 -0.11 -7.88
N PRO A 128 14.87 0.10 -8.60
CA PRO A 128 16.00 0.90 -8.09
C PRO A 128 15.60 2.34 -7.77
N GLN A 129 14.74 2.95 -8.59
CA GLN A 129 14.27 4.33 -8.39
C GLN A 129 13.39 4.45 -7.15
N VAL A 130 12.48 3.47 -6.94
CA VAL A 130 11.65 3.42 -5.72
C VAL A 130 12.51 3.16 -4.48
N LYS A 131 13.53 2.30 -4.58
CA LYS A 131 14.51 2.07 -3.51
C LYS A 131 15.27 3.33 -3.16
N ALA A 132 15.73 4.11 -4.14
CA ALA A 132 16.41 5.38 -3.91
C ALA A 132 15.50 6.37 -3.16
N LEU A 133 14.26 6.55 -3.58
CA LEU A 133 13.29 7.38 -2.86
C LEU A 133 13.06 6.91 -1.41
N ASN A 134 13.02 5.60 -1.19
CA ASN A 134 12.91 5.06 0.18
C ASN A 134 14.15 5.40 1.03
N GLN A 135 15.35 5.30 0.46
CA GLN A 135 16.59 5.66 1.14
C GLN A 135 16.64 7.17 1.46
N GLU A 136 16.26 8.02 0.51
CA GLU A 136 16.17 9.46 0.73
C GLU A 136 15.17 9.82 1.84
N LEU A 137 14.01 9.15 1.87
CA LEU A 137 13.00 9.36 2.91
C LEU A 137 13.53 9.02 4.31
N LEU A 138 14.38 8.00 4.41
CA LEU A 138 14.95 7.52 5.67
C LEU A 138 16.27 8.19 6.04
N ALA A 139 16.92 8.91 5.13
CA ALA A 139 18.27 9.47 5.31
C ALA A 139 18.38 10.49 6.48
N GLY A 140 17.24 11.08 6.90
CA GLY A 140 17.20 11.98 8.07
C GLY A 140 17.12 11.27 9.42
N LEU A 141 17.07 9.93 9.46
CA LEU A 141 16.95 9.14 10.67
C LEU A 141 18.29 8.48 11.03
N ALA A 142 18.57 8.39 12.34
CA ALA A 142 19.69 7.58 12.82
C ALA A 142 19.43 6.08 12.58
N PRO A 143 20.47 5.24 12.38
CA PRO A 143 20.30 3.83 12.07
C PRO A 143 19.46 3.04 13.08
N ASP A 144 19.62 3.32 14.36
CA ASP A 144 18.83 2.72 15.45
C ASP A 144 17.35 3.13 15.38
N ALA A 145 17.06 4.36 14.98
CA ALA A 145 15.69 4.82 14.76
C ALA A 145 15.04 4.12 13.54
N VAL A 146 15.78 3.87 12.46
CA VAL A 146 15.31 3.10 11.31
C VAL A 146 15.00 1.67 11.72
N GLN A 147 15.90 1.03 12.48
CA GLN A 147 15.67 -0.33 13.00
C GLN A 147 14.46 -0.40 13.92
N ALA A 148 14.32 0.54 14.84
CA ALA A 148 13.17 0.61 15.72
C ALA A 148 11.85 0.82 14.96
N LEU A 149 11.86 1.64 13.92
CA LEU A 149 10.72 1.87 13.03
C LEU A 149 10.31 0.60 12.29
N ASP A 150 11.27 -0.15 11.73
CA ASP A 150 11.01 -1.39 11.01
C ASP A 150 10.35 -2.44 11.92
N ILE A 151 10.91 -2.65 13.11
CA ILE A 151 10.35 -3.53 14.15
C ILE A 151 8.93 -3.08 14.54
N ALA A 152 8.73 -1.78 14.77
CA ALA A 152 7.44 -1.23 15.16
C ALA A 152 6.39 -1.42 14.06
N LEU A 153 6.73 -1.18 12.79
CA LEU A 153 5.84 -1.39 11.66
C LEU A 153 5.42 -2.85 11.53
N HIS A 154 6.36 -3.78 11.71
CA HIS A 154 6.07 -5.22 11.69
C HIS A 154 5.07 -5.62 12.79
N HIS A 155 5.32 -5.23 14.03
CA HIS A 155 4.43 -5.52 15.14
C HIS A 155 3.04 -4.86 14.99
N MET A 156 3.00 -3.61 14.49
CA MET A 156 1.74 -2.93 14.22
C MET A 156 0.93 -3.64 13.13
N GLN A 157 1.58 -4.15 12.08
CA GLN A 157 0.93 -4.91 11.03
C GLN A 157 0.29 -6.20 11.60
N GLN A 158 1.05 -6.99 12.36
CA GLN A 158 0.55 -8.20 13.01
C GLN A 158 -0.63 -7.88 13.94
N ARG A 159 -0.51 -6.81 14.73
CA ARG A 159 -1.59 -6.39 15.63
C ARG A 159 -2.84 -5.97 14.89
N ALA A 160 -2.70 -5.22 13.77
CA ALA A 160 -3.82 -4.81 12.94
C ALA A 160 -4.56 -6.02 12.35
N GLU A 161 -3.84 -7.02 11.84
CA GLU A 161 -4.41 -8.27 11.32
C GLU A 161 -5.19 -9.03 12.41
N SER A 162 -4.61 -9.15 13.61
CA SER A 162 -5.28 -9.72 14.77
C SER A 162 -6.56 -8.96 15.14
N LEU A 163 -6.51 -7.62 15.19
CA LEU A 163 -7.68 -6.80 15.51
C LEU A 163 -8.80 -6.97 14.47
N VAL A 164 -8.47 -7.01 13.19
CA VAL A 164 -9.45 -7.22 12.11
C VAL A 164 -10.12 -8.58 12.23
N SER A 165 -9.40 -9.62 12.67
CA SER A 165 -9.95 -10.97 12.82
C SER A 165 -10.77 -11.16 14.10
N THR A 166 -10.46 -10.43 15.18
CA THR A 166 -11.08 -10.64 16.51
C THR A 166 -12.16 -9.61 16.86
N ARG A 167 -12.10 -8.38 16.30
CA ARG A 167 -13.08 -7.33 16.59
C ARG A 167 -14.40 -7.58 15.85
N THR A 168 -15.40 -8.03 16.59
CA THR A 168 -16.75 -8.24 16.08
C THR A 168 -17.70 -7.07 16.39
N ASP A 169 -17.29 -6.18 17.26
CA ASP A 169 -18.00 -4.97 17.69
C ASP A 169 -17.94 -3.83 16.67
N VAL A 170 -17.02 -3.92 15.69
CA VAL A 170 -16.91 -2.91 14.62
C VAL A 170 -17.84 -3.30 13.47
N PRO A 171 -18.75 -2.42 13.03
CA PRO A 171 -19.67 -2.72 11.92
C PRO A 171 -18.92 -3.10 10.64
N ARG A 172 -19.40 -4.16 9.97
CA ARG A 172 -18.83 -4.58 8.67
C ARG A 172 -19.22 -3.58 7.60
N THR A 173 -18.23 -3.14 6.78
CA THR A 173 -18.53 -2.24 5.68
C THR A 173 -19.10 -3.02 4.49
N TYR A 174 -20.17 -2.50 3.88
CA TYR A 174 -20.75 -3.07 2.66
C TYR A 174 -19.84 -2.89 1.43
N ARG A 175 -18.89 -1.95 1.45
CA ARG A 175 -17.96 -1.67 0.34
C ARG A 175 -17.06 -2.85 -0.04
N LEU A 176 -16.78 -3.76 0.90
CA LEU A 176 -15.97 -4.95 0.64
C LEU A 176 -16.76 -6.06 -0.08
N ARG A 177 -18.11 -5.97 -0.14
CA ARG A 177 -18.99 -7.01 -0.70
C ARG A 177 -19.52 -6.72 -2.10
N GLY A 178 -19.20 -5.59 -2.74
CA GLY A 178 -19.71 -5.30 -4.10
C GLY A 178 -21.25 -5.37 -4.21
N GLY A 179 -21.97 -5.02 -3.15
CA GLY A 179 -23.43 -5.15 -3.08
C GLY A 179 -24.11 -3.81 -3.29
N ARG A 180 -25.13 -3.81 -4.12
CA ARG A 180 -26.06 -2.73 -4.41
C ARG A 180 -26.66 -2.18 -3.12
N HIS A 181 -26.76 -0.85 -3.03
CA HIS A 181 -27.67 -0.21 -2.09
C HIS A 181 -29.08 -0.78 -2.31
N HIS A 182 -29.62 -1.45 -1.32
CA HIS A 182 -31.06 -1.55 -1.16
C HIS A 182 -31.43 -0.32 -0.34
N ASP A 183 -32.07 0.65 -0.99
CA ASP A 183 -32.84 1.69 -0.32
C ASP A 183 -33.94 0.95 0.46
N ALA A 184 -33.88 1.03 1.78
CA ALA A 184 -34.99 0.69 2.64
C ALA A 184 -35.78 1.99 2.87
N ALA A 185 -36.98 2.00 2.35
CA ALA A 185 -38.03 2.97 2.65
C ALA A 185 -38.45 2.92 4.12
#